data_6c7213ef90e6dcc8831ac3124734f971
#
_entry.id   6c7213ef90e6dcc8831ac3124734f971
#
_cell.length_a   1.000
_cell.length_b   1.000
_cell.length_c   1.000
_cell.angle_alpha   90.00
_cell.angle_beta   90.00
_cell.angle_gamma   90.00
#
_symmetry.space_group_name_H-M   'P 1'
#
loop_
_entity.id
_entity.type
_entity.pdbx_description
1 polymer ?
#
loop_
_entity_poly.entity_id
_entity_poly.type
_entity_poly.pdbx_seq_one_letter_code
_entity_poly.pdbx_strand_id
1 'polypeptide(L)'
;MSESLTFVHFSDTHIIQPGVRLRDVDTVETLTRVVQTVNGLDPQPAFVVIGGDLVSPDIAPEVRAKTRELTVRDYEHCYETFHSLVSRLNVPVHYVMGNHDRRVPFRRVIQRDAQPTDQPHYYAFTAGHYRLCILDSLQPRKDGGSLGPAQLAWLRRQLQQYAEVPTLLVVHHQAVPVGIRVLDRIMLADAEDLWQVVREVNNVCAVLCGHVHLPFAGQREGIPVFTTPSTCFQFAEGPNGLAVSGDPPMLRLVTCQGRDVSSTVIRA
;
A
#
# COMPACT_ATOMS: atom_id res chain seq x y z
N MET A 1 -26.04 -6.77 16.57
CA MET A 1 -24.86 -5.88 16.58
C MET A 1 -23.99 -6.34 15.40
N SER A 2 -23.71 -5.48 14.43
CA SER A 2 -22.78 -5.83 13.34
C SER A 2 -21.40 -6.06 13.96
N GLU A 3 -20.80 -7.23 13.70
CA GLU A 3 -19.43 -7.49 14.13
C GLU A 3 -18.52 -6.42 13.55
N SER A 4 -17.69 -5.80 14.40
CA SER A 4 -16.66 -4.87 13.96
C SER A 4 -15.49 -5.63 13.32
N LEU A 5 -14.94 -5.09 12.26
CA LEU A 5 -13.71 -5.62 11.65
C LEU A 5 -12.56 -4.66 11.94
N THR A 6 -11.47 -5.17 12.51
CA THR A 6 -10.25 -4.41 12.74
C THR A 6 -9.09 -5.09 12.05
N PHE A 7 -8.31 -4.33 11.25
CA PHE A 7 -7.14 -4.81 10.55
C PHE A 7 -6.04 -3.74 10.51
N VAL A 8 -4.83 -4.15 10.19
CA VAL A 8 -3.68 -3.25 10.05
C VAL A 8 -3.44 -2.94 8.59
N HIS A 9 -3.17 -1.67 8.29
CA HIS A 9 -2.66 -1.20 7.01
C HIS A 9 -1.33 -0.49 7.23
N PHE A 10 -0.25 -1.03 6.66
CA PHE A 10 1.03 -0.35 6.56
C PHE A 10 1.56 -0.41 5.11
N SER A 11 2.51 0.42 4.77
CA SER A 11 2.96 0.60 3.38
C SER A 11 4.39 1.09 3.31
N ASP A 12 4.94 1.12 2.11
CA ASP A 12 6.19 1.81 1.80
C ASP A 12 7.34 1.28 2.67
N THR A 13 7.49 -0.04 2.66
CA THR A 13 8.54 -0.73 3.42
C THR A 13 9.92 -0.54 2.80
N HIS A 14 9.96 -0.33 1.48
CA HIS A 14 11.15 -0.03 0.70
C HIS A 14 12.34 -0.91 1.05
N ILE A 15 12.12 -2.21 1.21
CA ILE A 15 13.22 -3.13 1.49
C ILE A 15 14.25 -3.04 0.37
N ILE A 16 15.47 -2.76 0.75
CA ILE A 16 16.65 -2.80 -0.09
C ILE A 16 17.60 -3.90 0.38
N GLN A 17 18.75 -4.03 -0.25
CA GLN A 17 19.70 -5.07 0.12
C GLN A 17 20.12 -4.94 1.59
N PRO A 18 20.24 -6.07 2.33
CA PRO A 18 20.70 -6.05 3.72
C PRO A 18 22.05 -5.34 3.85
N GLY A 19 22.18 -4.51 4.90
CA GLY A 19 23.39 -3.72 5.17
C GLY A 19 23.47 -2.39 4.38
N VAL A 20 22.57 -2.15 3.42
CA VAL A 20 22.43 -0.84 2.76
C VAL A 20 21.39 -0.01 3.49
N ARG A 21 21.65 1.29 3.66
CA ARG A 21 20.71 2.23 4.27
C ARG A 21 20.06 3.11 3.20
N LEU A 22 18.75 3.30 3.32
CA LEU A 22 18.01 4.24 2.49
C LEU A 22 17.75 5.52 3.30
N ARG A 23 18.37 6.64 2.90
CA ARG A 23 18.29 7.91 3.64
C ARG A 23 18.60 7.74 5.14
N ASP A 24 19.69 7.03 5.44
CA ASP A 24 20.14 6.67 6.79
C ASP A 24 19.21 5.73 7.58
N VAL A 25 18.16 5.20 6.96
CA VAL A 25 17.24 4.23 7.55
C VAL A 25 17.66 2.80 7.19
N ASP A 26 17.74 1.93 8.18
CA ASP A 26 17.82 0.48 8.00
C ASP A 26 16.40 -0.07 7.81
N THR A 27 16.04 -0.37 6.56
CA THR A 27 14.68 -0.79 6.21
C THR A 27 14.33 -2.18 6.76
N VAL A 28 15.32 -3.03 7.00
CA VAL A 28 15.14 -4.35 7.62
C VAL A 28 14.81 -4.19 9.12
N GLU A 29 15.53 -3.31 9.82
CA GLU A 29 15.27 -3.01 11.22
C GLU A 29 13.88 -2.39 11.41
N THR A 30 13.52 -1.40 10.60
CA THR A 30 12.22 -0.73 10.73
C THR A 30 11.05 -1.68 10.46
N LEU A 31 11.13 -2.51 9.40
CA LEU A 31 10.09 -3.50 9.14
C LEU A 31 10.03 -4.58 10.25
N THR A 32 11.17 -4.97 10.82
CA THR A 32 11.20 -5.90 11.96
C THR A 32 10.43 -5.33 13.15
N ARG A 33 10.61 -4.06 13.47
CA ARG A 33 9.87 -3.37 14.55
C ARG A 33 8.38 -3.32 14.26
N VAL A 34 7.99 -3.01 13.02
CA VAL A 34 6.58 -3.00 12.59
C VAL A 34 5.94 -4.37 12.77
N VAL A 35 6.60 -5.45 12.35
CA VAL A 35 6.11 -6.83 12.53
C VAL A 35 5.94 -7.16 14.02
N GLN A 36 6.90 -6.77 14.87
CA GLN A 36 6.80 -6.95 16.32
C GLN A 36 5.64 -6.17 16.92
N THR A 37 5.46 -4.91 16.50
CA THR A 37 4.34 -4.05 16.93
C THR A 37 3.00 -4.68 16.57
N VAL A 38 2.83 -5.14 15.32
CA VAL A 38 1.59 -5.80 14.87
C VAL A 38 1.31 -7.07 15.67
N ASN A 39 2.32 -7.90 15.89
CA ASN A 39 2.18 -9.14 16.66
C ASN A 39 1.91 -8.89 18.16
N GLY A 40 2.25 -7.71 18.68
CA GLY A 40 1.99 -7.29 20.05
C GLY A 40 0.64 -6.61 20.27
N LEU A 41 -0.15 -6.39 19.22
CA LEU A 41 -1.48 -5.77 19.37
C LEU A 41 -2.46 -6.72 20.10
N ASP A 42 -3.27 -6.15 20.99
CA ASP A 42 -4.33 -6.86 21.70
C ASP A 42 -5.61 -5.97 21.68
N PRO A 43 -6.70 -6.43 21.08
CA PRO A 43 -6.85 -7.69 20.33
C PRO A 43 -6.03 -7.73 19.04
N GLN A 44 -5.68 -8.94 18.61
CA GLN A 44 -5.00 -9.14 17.33
C GLN A 44 -5.87 -8.65 16.16
N PRO A 45 -5.29 -7.99 15.13
CA PRO A 45 -6.02 -7.62 13.93
C PRO A 45 -6.44 -8.86 13.14
N ALA A 46 -7.53 -8.78 12.39
CA ALA A 46 -8.01 -9.89 11.58
C ALA A 46 -7.03 -10.28 10.46
N PHE A 47 -6.32 -9.30 9.90
CA PHE A 47 -5.30 -9.46 8.86
C PHE A 47 -4.45 -8.18 8.75
N VAL A 48 -3.45 -8.23 7.90
CA VAL A 48 -2.65 -7.08 7.49
C VAL A 48 -2.82 -6.84 5.99
N VAL A 49 -2.93 -5.57 5.58
CA VAL A 49 -2.75 -5.14 4.19
C VAL A 49 -1.45 -4.34 4.10
N ILE A 50 -0.53 -4.75 3.21
CA ILE A 50 0.69 -4.01 2.92
C ILE A 50 0.50 -3.23 1.62
N GLY A 51 0.49 -1.91 1.74
CA GLY A 51 -0.04 -0.95 0.77
C GLY A 51 0.86 -0.63 -0.43
N GLY A 52 1.85 -1.44 -0.73
CA GLY A 52 2.76 -1.25 -1.88
C GLY A 52 4.12 -0.70 -1.49
N ASP A 53 4.99 -0.55 -2.50
CA ASP A 53 6.41 -0.23 -2.33
C ASP A 53 7.08 -1.15 -1.31
N LEU A 54 6.86 -2.46 -1.56
CA LEU A 54 7.35 -3.53 -0.70
C LEU A 54 8.87 -3.59 -0.72
N VAL A 55 9.45 -3.44 -1.93
CA VAL A 55 10.90 -3.43 -2.15
C VAL A 55 11.30 -2.32 -3.11
N SER A 56 12.50 -1.78 -2.96
CA SER A 56 12.95 -0.65 -3.77
C SER A 56 14.45 -0.67 -4.06
N PRO A 57 14.98 -1.73 -4.68
CA PRO A 57 16.39 -1.75 -5.06
C PRO A 57 16.77 -0.68 -6.09
N ASP A 58 15.80 -0.13 -6.84
CA ASP A 58 15.96 0.93 -7.83
C ASP A 58 16.32 2.31 -7.22
N ILE A 59 16.03 2.53 -5.96
CA ILE A 59 16.42 3.75 -5.24
C ILE A 59 17.60 3.54 -4.29
N ALA A 60 18.20 2.35 -4.28
CA ALA A 60 19.44 2.12 -3.54
C ALA A 60 20.54 3.11 -3.98
N PRO A 61 21.39 3.61 -3.03
CA PRO A 61 22.36 4.66 -3.33
C PRO A 61 23.26 4.37 -4.53
N GLU A 62 23.75 3.16 -4.67
CA GLU A 62 24.64 2.72 -5.76
C GLU A 62 23.93 2.74 -7.13
N VAL A 63 22.65 2.35 -7.16
CA VAL A 63 21.83 2.35 -8.38
C VAL A 63 21.52 3.79 -8.79
N ARG A 64 21.14 4.65 -7.85
CA ARG A 64 20.94 6.08 -8.12
C ARG A 64 22.20 6.81 -8.56
N ALA A 65 23.34 6.47 -7.99
CA ALA A 65 24.65 7.00 -8.40
C ALA A 65 25.13 6.45 -9.74
N LYS A 66 24.41 5.48 -10.35
CA LYS A 66 24.78 4.77 -11.58
C LYS A 66 26.14 4.06 -11.50
N THR A 67 26.56 3.70 -10.31
CA THR A 67 27.78 2.91 -10.07
C THR A 67 27.52 1.40 -10.17
N ARG A 68 26.24 1.01 -10.19
CA ARG A 68 25.79 -0.36 -10.33
C ARG A 68 24.50 -0.42 -11.16
N GLU A 69 24.43 -1.39 -12.07
CA GLU A 69 23.22 -1.68 -12.82
C GLU A 69 22.22 -2.51 -11.97
N LEU A 70 20.94 -2.18 -12.14
CA LEU A 70 19.84 -2.88 -11.50
C LEU A 70 19.44 -4.11 -12.33
N THR A 71 19.31 -5.25 -11.66
CA THR A 71 18.93 -6.51 -12.29
C THR A 71 17.61 -7.05 -11.70
N VAL A 72 17.00 -8.03 -12.39
CA VAL A 72 15.82 -8.75 -11.84
C VAL A 72 16.18 -9.47 -10.54
N ARG A 73 17.40 -10.00 -10.44
CA ARG A 73 17.89 -10.69 -9.24
C ARG A 73 17.95 -9.79 -8.01
N ASP A 74 18.16 -8.49 -8.19
CA ASP A 74 18.14 -7.53 -7.08
C ASP A 74 16.75 -7.42 -6.46
N TYR A 75 15.71 -7.40 -7.31
CA TYR A 75 14.33 -7.44 -6.83
C TYR A 75 14.00 -8.75 -6.12
N GLU A 76 14.40 -9.89 -6.70
CA GLU A 76 14.17 -11.20 -6.08
C GLU A 76 14.78 -11.28 -4.68
N HIS A 77 16.04 -10.85 -4.54
CA HIS A 77 16.74 -10.84 -3.24
C HIS A 77 16.07 -9.91 -2.22
N CYS A 78 15.62 -8.73 -2.64
CA CYS A 78 14.86 -7.83 -1.75
C CYS A 78 13.51 -8.45 -1.36
N TYR A 79 12.79 -9.11 -2.27
CA TYR A 79 11.56 -9.84 -1.94
C TYR A 79 11.81 -11.05 -1.05
N GLU A 80 12.91 -11.78 -1.19
CA GLU A 80 13.31 -12.87 -0.27
C GLU A 80 13.49 -12.32 1.16
N THR A 81 14.19 -11.18 1.29
CA THR A 81 14.38 -10.48 2.56
C THR A 81 13.04 -10.01 3.14
N PHE A 82 12.24 -9.31 2.33
CA PHE A 82 10.91 -8.85 2.72
C PHE A 82 10.03 -10.02 3.19
N HIS A 83 9.97 -11.11 2.42
CA HIS A 83 9.20 -12.30 2.76
C HIS A 83 9.62 -12.92 4.09
N SER A 84 10.93 -13.00 4.34
CA SER A 84 11.46 -13.54 5.59
C SER A 84 11.02 -12.78 6.84
N LEU A 85 10.74 -11.47 6.68
CA LEU A 85 10.26 -10.59 7.74
C LEU A 85 8.75 -10.71 7.92
N VAL A 86 7.98 -10.53 6.83
CA VAL A 86 6.50 -10.50 6.91
C VAL A 86 5.88 -11.87 7.18
N SER A 87 6.57 -12.96 6.86
CA SER A 87 6.13 -14.33 7.23
C SER A 87 6.12 -14.59 8.75
N ARG A 88 6.69 -13.67 9.56
CA ARG A 88 6.62 -13.71 11.02
C ARG A 88 5.35 -13.05 11.58
N LEU A 89 4.52 -12.45 10.74
CA LEU A 89 3.20 -11.96 11.17
C LEU A 89 2.29 -13.13 11.55
N ASN A 90 1.60 -12.99 12.67
CA ASN A 90 0.72 -14.04 13.24
C ASN A 90 -0.66 -14.07 12.55
N VAL A 91 -0.90 -13.20 11.58
CA VAL A 91 -2.20 -12.99 10.90
C VAL A 91 -2.00 -13.04 9.39
N PRO A 92 -3.07 -13.32 8.60
CA PRO A 92 -3.01 -13.30 7.14
C PRO A 92 -2.52 -11.96 6.59
N VAL A 93 -1.81 -12.00 5.45
CA VAL A 93 -1.25 -10.80 4.80
C VAL A 93 -1.76 -10.68 3.37
N HIS A 94 -2.20 -9.49 3.01
CA HIS A 94 -2.61 -9.10 1.67
C HIS A 94 -1.65 -8.03 1.13
N TYR A 95 -1.37 -8.07 -0.17
CA TYR A 95 -0.37 -7.23 -0.81
C TYR A 95 -0.96 -6.35 -1.89
N VAL A 96 -0.54 -5.10 -1.92
CA VAL A 96 -0.76 -4.13 -2.98
C VAL A 96 0.57 -3.91 -3.72
N MET A 97 0.53 -3.57 -5.00
CA MET A 97 1.73 -3.22 -5.77
C MET A 97 1.93 -1.70 -5.77
N GLY A 98 3.12 -1.24 -5.41
CA GLY A 98 3.54 0.15 -5.51
C GLY A 98 4.41 0.42 -6.74
N ASN A 99 4.81 1.68 -6.96
CA ASN A 99 5.57 2.07 -8.18
C ASN A 99 7.01 1.56 -8.20
N HIS A 100 7.60 1.28 -7.04
CA HIS A 100 8.92 0.66 -6.93
C HIS A 100 8.90 -0.86 -7.08
N ASP A 101 7.75 -1.50 -6.95
CA ASP A 101 7.62 -2.94 -7.08
C ASP A 101 7.77 -3.46 -8.52
N ARG A 102 7.97 -4.77 -8.65
CA ARG A 102 7.96 -5.47 -9.95
C ARG A 102 7.17 -6.76 -9.84
N ARG A 103 6.16 -6.93 -10.71
CA ARG A 103 5.18 -8.03 -10.64
C ARG A 103 5.80 -9.41 -10.82
N VAL A 104 6.73 -9.55 -11.77
CA VAL A 104 7.37 -10.86 -12.05
C VAL A 104 8.19 -11.36 -10.87
N PRO A 105 9.16 -10.59 -10.29
CA PRO A 105 9.89 -11.05 -9.11
C PRO A 105 8.97 -11.25 -7.88
N PHE A 106 7.97 -10.35 -7.67
CA PHE A 106 6.99 -10.51 -6.61
C PHE A 106 6.27 -11.86 -6.72
N ARG A 107 5.71 -12.19 -7.88
CA ARG A 107 4.99 -13.45 -8.10
C ARG A 107 5.90 -14.66 -7.89
N ARG A 108 7.13 -14.59 -8.39
CA ARG A 108 8.10 -15.67 -8.25
C ARG A 108 8.43 -15.96 -6.79
N VAL A 109 8.73 -14.92 -6.01
CA VAL A 109 9.22 -15.06 -4.64
C VAL A 109 8.07 -15.17 -3.64
N ILE A 110 7.11 -14.24 -3.67
CA ILE A 110 6.04 -14.17 -2.66
C ILE A 110 4.93 -15.18 -2.95
N GLN A 111 4.48 -15.27 -4.21
CA GLN A 111 3.40 -16.19 -4.60
C GLN A 111 3.90 -17.59 -4.99
N ARG A 112 5.23 -17.76 -5.14
CA ARG A 112 5.86 -19.00 -5.60
C ARG A 112 5.33 -19.49 -6.93
N ASP A 113 4.97 -18.53 -7.82
CA ASP A 113 4.48 -18.82 -9.16
C ASP A 113 5.62 -19.32 -10.05
N ALA A 114 5.46 -20.50 -10.62
CA ALA A 114 6.44 -21.12 -11.50
C ALA A 114 6.50 -20.44 -12.89
N GLN A 115 5.43 -19.74 -13.30
CA GLN A 115 5.33 -19.05 -14.58
C GLN A 115 4.84 -17.60 -14.38
N PRO A 116 5.59 -16.75 -13.65
CA PRO A 116 5.14 -15.43 -13.28
C PRO A 116 4.97 -14.52 -14.49
N THR A 117 3.88 -13.75 -14.50
CA THR A 117 3.55 -12.78 -15.55
C THR A 117 3.68 -11.35 -15.05
N ASP A 118 3.77 -10.38 -15.97
CA ASP A 118 3.72 -8.94 -15.65
C ASP A 118 2.30 -8.35 -15.68
N GLN A 119 1.27 -9.22 -15.72
CA GLN A 119 -0.12 -8.77 -15.66
C GLN A 119 -0.40 -8.06 -14.31
N PRO A 120 -1.26 -7.04 -14.29
CA PRO A 120 -1.62 -6.35 -13.05
C PRO A 120 -2.10 -7.32 -11.96
N HIS A 121 -1.72 -7.02 -10.71
CA HIS A 121 -2.03 -7.83 -9.54
C HIS A 121 -3.17 -7.21 -8.74
N TYR A 122 -4.39 -7.36 -9.23
CA TYR A 122 -5.59 -6.92 -8.52
C TYR A 122 -6.53 -8.08 -8.22
N TYR A 123 -7.19 -8.03 -7.09
CA TYR A 123 -8.10 -9.07 -6.61
C TYR A 123 -9.05 -8.53 -5.55
N ALA A 124 -10.01 -9.34 -5.15
CA ALA A 124 -10.87 -9.00 -4.04
C ALA A 124 -11.10 -10.20 -3.13
N PHE A 125 -11.29 -9.92 -1.84
CA PHE A 125 -11.60 -10.93 -0.83
C PHE A 125 -12.65 -10.41 0.14
N THR A 126 -13.25 -11.33 0.91
CA THR A 126 -14.25 -11.00 1.93
C THR A 126 -13.65 -11.25 3.30
N ALA A 127 -13.84 -10.30 4.21
CA ALA A 127 -13.47 -10.42 5.62
C ALA A 127 -14.65 -9.99 6.50
N GLY A 128 -15.23 -10.92 7.24
CA GLY A 128 -16.49 -10.70 7.93
C GLY A 128 -17.59 -10.26 6.95
N HIS A 129 -18.21 -9.13 7.23
CA HIS A 129 -19.26 -8.55 6.39
C HIS A 129 -18.75 -7.54 5.36
N TYR A 130 -17.43 -7.43 5.16
CA TYR A 130 -16.80 -6.46 4.27
C TYR A 130 -16.17 -7.11 3.06
N ARG A 131 -16.26 -6.42 1.92
CA ARG A 131 -15.49 -6.71 0.73
C ARG A 131 -14.29 -5.79 0.67
N LEU A 132 -13.10 -6.33 0.39
CA LEU A 132 -11.91 -5.54 0.11
C LEU A 132 -11.52 -5.76 -1.35
N CYS A 133 -11.38 -4.67 -2.11
CA CYS A 133 -10.85 -4.68 -3.47
C CYS A 133 -9.42 -4.13 -3.44
N ILE A 134 -8.46 -4.99 -3.70
CA ILE A 134 -7.04 -4.64 -3.84
C ILE A 134 -6.80 -4.26 -5.29
N LEU A 135 -6.31 -3.04 -5.51
CA LEU A 135 -6.09 -2.47 -6.83
C LEU A 135 -4.59 -2.31 -7.11
N ASP A 136 -4.20 -2.55 -8.35
CA ASP A 136 -2.81 -2.42 -8.80
C ASP A 136 -2.69 -1.17 -9.68
N SER A 137 -2.11 -0.13 -9.15
CA SER A 137 -1.86 1.13 -9.86
C SER A 137 -0.44 1.28 -10.39
N LEU A 138 0.39 0.23 -10.28
CA LEU A 138 1.77 0.23 -10.76
C LEU A 138 1.84 0.46 -12.28
N GLN A 139 2.54 1.52 -12.68
CA GLN A 139 2.99 1.75 -14.06
C GLN A 139 4.50 1.54 -14.14
N PRO A 140 4.99 0.61 -14.98
CA PRO A 140 6.41 0.35 -15.07
C PRO A 140 7.23 1.62 -15.36
N ARG A 141 8.22 1.90 -14.51
CA ARG A 141 9.16 3.04 -14.65
C ARG A 141 8.52 4.43 -14.53
N LYS A 142 7.36 4.55 -13.87
CA LYS A 142 6.73 5.84 -13.56
C LYS A 142 6.51 5.92 -12.05
N ASP A 143 6.63 7.14 -11.52
CA ASP A 143 6.35 7.41 -10.11
C ASP A 143 4.85 7.55 -9.84
N GLY A 144 4.05 7.99 -10.83
CA GLY A 144 2.59 8.09 -10.73
C GLY A 144 1.88 6.81 -11.16
N GLY A 145 0.66 6.62 -10.68
CA GLY A 145 -0.14 5.41 -10.89
C GLY A 145 -1.26 5.55 -11.91
N SER A 146 -1.78 4.41 -12.38
CA SER A 146 -3.04 4.31 -13.13
C SER A 146 -3.60 2.90 -13.04
N LEU A 147 -4.92 2.77 -12.95
CA LEU A 147 -5.63 1.49 -12.94
C LEU A 147 -5.89 0.98 -14.37
N GLY A 148 -6.20 1.89 -15.27
CA GLY A 148 -6.56 1.60 -16.64
C GLY A 148 -7.98 1.01 -16.80
N PRO A 149 -8.51 1.00 -18.05
CA PRO A 149 -9.91 0.69 -18.33
C PRO A 149 -10.30 -0.76 -17.97
N ALA A 150 -9.40 -1.71 -18.12
CA ALA A 150 -9.69 -3.12 -17.83
C ALA A 150 -9.91 -3.36 -16.33
N GLN A 151 -9.07 -2.77 -15.47
CA GLN A 151 -9.21 -2.89 -14.03
C GLN A 151 -10.40 -2.09 -13.50
N LEU A 152 -10.66 -0.90 -14.04
CA LEU A 152 -11.86 -0.12 -13.71
C LEU A 152 -13.14 -0.86 -14.07
N ALA A 153 -13.19 -1.53 -15.24
CA ALA A 153 -14.33 -2.37 -15.63
C ALA A 153 -14.47 -3.60 -14.70
N TRP A 154 -13.36 -4.20 -14.27
CA TRP A 154 -13.39 -5.28 -13.28
C TRP A 154 -13.91 -4.78 -11.93
N LEU A 155 -13.42 -3.63 -11.45
CA LEU A 155 -13.88 -3.02 -10.18
C LEU A 155 -15.39 -2.74 -10.24
N ARG A 156 -15.88 -2.14 -11.32
CA ARG A 156 -17.33 -1.90 -11.53
C ARG A 156 -18.13 -3.19 -11.36
N ARG A 157 -17.70 -4.30 -11.99
CA ARG A 157 -18.37 -5.60 -11.84
C ARG A 157 -18.32 -6.11 -10.41
N GLN A 158 -17.19 -5.94 -9.69
CA GLN A 158 -17.10 -6.34 -8.29
C GLN A 158 -18.07 -5.55 -7.41
N LEU A 159 -18.13 -4.24 -7.56
CA LEU A 159 -19.04 -3.39 -6.79
C LEU A 159 -20.50 -3.72 -7.08
N GLN A 160 -20.88 -3.94 -8.35
CA GLN A 160 -22.24 -4.32 -8.74
C GLN A 160 -22.64 -5.71 -8.22
N GLN A 161 -21.74 -6.67 -8.31
CA GLN A 161 -22.00 -8.05 -7.83
C GLN A 161 -22.23 -8.10 -6.31
N TYR A 162 -21.59 -7.18 -5.57
CA TYR A 162 -21.66 -7.09 -4.11
C TYR A 162 -22.28 -5.77 -3.66
N ALA A 163 -23.31 -5.28 -4.35
CA ALA A 163 -23.88 -3.95 -4.14
C ALA A 163 -24.34 -3.67 -2.70
N GLU A 164 -24.81 -4.70 -2.01
CA GLU A 164 -25.26 -4.58 -0.60
C GLU A 164 -24.14 -4.79 0.43
N VAL A 165 -22.90 -5.10 -0.04
CA VAL A 165 -21.77 -5.37 0.86
C VAL A 165 -20.90 -4.13 1.00
N PRO A 166 -20.69 -3.61 2.21
CA PRO A 166 -19.76 -2.52 2.43
C PRO A 166 -18.36 -2.88 1.90
N THR A 167 -17.83 -2.04 1.02
CA THR A 167 -16.59 -2.33 0.30
C THR A 167 -15.51 -1.31 0.62
N LEU A 168 -14.30 -1.78 0.90
CA LEU A 168 -13.11 -0.95 1.00
C LEU A 168 -12.25 -1.12 -0.26
N LEU A 169 -11.74 -0.01 -0.77
CA LEU A 169 -10.73 -0.02 -1.84
C LEU A 169 -9.36 0.19 -1.23
N VAL A 170 -8.37 -0.58 -1.67
CA VAL A 170 -6.98 -0.38 -1.30
C VAL A 170 -6.15 -0.24 -2.57
N VAL A 171 -5.46 0.86 -2.71
CA VAL A 171 -4.64 1.20 -3.87
C VAL A 171 -3.38 1.94 -3.41
N HIS A 172 -2.23 1.70 -4.03
CA HIS A 172 -1.00 2.34 -3.57
C HIS A 172 -1.02 3.86 -3.74
N HIS A 173 -1.25 4.37 -4.95
CA HIS A 173 -1.27 5.80 -5.21
C HIS A 173 -2.54 6.45 -4.68
N GLN A 174 -2.39 7.62 -4.03
CA GLN A 174 -3.52 8.34 -3.47
C GLN A 174 -4.55 8.75 -4.54
N ALA A 175 -5.83 8.57 -4.21
CA ALA A 175 -6.96 8.87 -5.09
C ALA A 175 -7.52 10.28 -4.91
N VAL A 176 -6.91 11.09 -4.05
CA VAL A 176 -7.20 12.52 -3.80
C VAL A 176 -5.90 13.28 -3.56
N PRO A 177 -5.86 14.58 -3.84
CA PRO A 177 -4.72 15.41 -3.45
C PRO A 177 -4.52 15.42 -1.94
N VAL A 178 -3.27 15.38 -1.49
CA VAL A 178 -2.87 15.49 -0.08
C VAL A 178 -2.37 16.90 0.31
N GLY A 179 -2.34 17.82 -0.66
CA GLY A 179 -1.95 19.22 -0.45
C GLY A 179 -0.44 19.48 -0.61
N ILE A 180 0.36 18.47 -0.90
CA ILE A 180 1.79 18.61 -1.19
C ILE A 180 1.99 18.47 -2.70
N ARG A 181 2.26 19.59 -3.36
CA ARG A 181 2.29 19.72 -4.82
C ARG A 181 3.15 18.67 -5.54
N VAL A 182 4.26 18.26 -4.95
CA VAL A 182 5.16 17.26 -5.56
C VAL A 182 4.49 15.89 -5.56
N LEU A 183 3.84 15.51 -4.45
CA LEU A 183 3.14 14.24 -4.29
C LEU A 183 1.83 14.22 -5.10
N ASP A 184 1.13 15.34 -5.18
CA ASP A 184 -0.11 15.45 -5.94
C ASP A 184 0.10 15.33 -7.45
N ARG A 185 1.32 15.56 -7.96
CA ARG A 185 1.68 15.34 -9.38
C ARG A 185 1.90 13.88 -9.75
N ILE A 186 2.13 13.03 -8.77
CA ILE A 186 2.41 11.60 -8.95
C ILE A 186 1.33 10.72 -8.32
N MET A 187 0.15 11.29 -8.06
CA MET A 187 -1.03 10.56 -7.60
C MET A 187 -1.60 9.62 -8.69
N LEU A 188 -2.71 8.98 -8.40
CA LEU A 188 -3.45 8.17 -9.36
C LEU A 188 -3.95 9.03 -10.52
N ALA A 189 -3.42 8.80 -11.73
CA ALA A 189 -3.69 9.64 -12.91
C ALA A 189 -5.14 9.55 -13.39
N ASP A 190 -5.77 8.39 -13.23
CA ASP A 190 -7.18 8.11 -13.55
C ASP A 190 -8.08 8.09 -12.30
N ALA A 191 -7.73 8.92 -11.30
CA ALA A 191 -8.51 9.02 -10.07
C ALA A 191 -9.98 9.43 -10.35
N GLU A 192 -10.24 10.30 -11.33
CA GLU A 192 -11.61 10.70 -11.66
C GLU A 192 -12.43 9.53 -12.21
N ASP A 193 -11.83 8.67 -13.05
CA ASP A 193 -12.48 7.47 -13.56
C ASP A 193 -12.77 6.47 -12.44
N LEU A 194 -11.85 6.33 -11.46
CA LEU A 194 -12.09 5.54 -10.25
C LEU A 194 -13.31 6.08 -9.48
N TRP A 195 -13.38 7.39 -9.23
CA TRP A 195 -14.47 8.00 -8.50
C TRP A 195 -15.80 7.92 -9.27
N GLN A 196 -15.75 7.95 -10.59
CA GLN A 196 -16.94 7.68 -11.41
C GLN A 196 -17.48 6.26 -11.16
N VAL A 197 -16.62 5.24 -11.14
CA VAL A 197 -17.01 3.85 -10.82
C VAL A 197 -17.59 3.74 -9.40
N VAL A 198 -16.99 4.44 -8.43
CA VAL A 198 -17.45 4.45 -7.03
C VAL A 198 -18.86 5.04 -6.90
N ARG A 199 -19.14 6.13 -7.61
CA ARG A 199 -20.48 6.79 -7.63
C ARG A 199 -21.60 5.90 -8.15
N GLU A 200 -21.30 5.03 -9.10
CA GLU A 200 -22.32 4.20 -9.79
C GLU A 200 -23.03 3.19 -8.84
N VAL A 201 -22.37 2.73 -7.79
CA VAL A 201 -22.92 1.65 -6.94
C VAL A 201 -23.14 2.10 -5.49
N ASN A 202 -22.38 3.09 -5.01
CA ASN A 202 -22.51 3.67 -3.67
C ASN A 202 -22.36 2.66 -2.48
N ASN A 203 -21.56 1.61 -2.65
CA ASN A 203 -21.25 0.63 -1.59
C ASN A 203 -19.83 0.75 -1.02
N VAL A 204 -18.99 1.61 -1.61
CA VAL A 204 -17.65 1.90 -1.09
C VAL A 204 -17.78 2.74 0.19
N CYS A 205 -17.09 2.30 1.25
CA CYS A 205 -17.11 2.96 2.56
C CYS A 205 -15.76 3.57 2.97
N ALA A 206 -14.66 3.21 2.32
CA ALA A 206 -13.37 3.88 2.48
C ALA A 206 -12.41 3.56 1.31
N VAL A 207 -11.44 4.46 1.11
CA VAL A 207 -10.28 4.25 0.23
C VAL A 207 -9.00 4.37 1.06
N LEU A 208 -8.14 3.35 0.98
CA LEU A 208 -6.87 3.28 1.70
C LEU A 208 -5.72 3.36 0.70
N CYS A 209 -4.73 4.21 0.99
CA CYS A 209 -3.59 4.45 0.10
C CYS A 209 -2.25 4.42 0.86
N GLY A 210 -1.15 4.20 0.13
CA GLY A 210 0.24 4.38 0.57
C GLY A 210 0.88 5.59 -0.11
N HIS A 211 2.09 5.39 -0.64
CA HIS A 211 2.84 6.25 -1.57
C HIS A 211 3.35 7.59 -1.03
N VAL A 212 2.54 8.29 -0.29
CA VAL A 212 2.84 9.67 0.15
C VAL A 212 3.66 9.73 1.43
N HIS A 213 3.90 8.61 2.11
CA HIS A 213 4.61 8.52 3.39
C HIS A 213 4.11 9.53 4.43
N LEU A 214 2.80 9.78 4.46
CA LEU A 214 2.13 10.76 5.34
C LEU A 214 0.86 10.17 5.93
N PRO A 215 0.53 10.47 7.19
CA PRO A 215 -0.72 10.05 7.83
C PRO A 215 -1.89 10.98 7.45
N PHE A 216 -2.16 11.16 6.15
CA PHE A 216 -3.28 11.98 5.70
C PHE A 216 -4.63 11.30 5.99
N ALA A 217 -5.62 12.12 6.35
CA ALA A 217 -7.02 11.73 6.46
C ALA A 217 -7.88 12.82 5.81
N GLY A 218 -8.61 12.46 4.79
CA GLY A 218 -9.52 13.33 4.06
C GLY A 218 -10.77 12.58 3.63
N GLN A 219 -11.53 13.19 2.75
CA GLN A 219 -12.73 12.55 2.19
C GLN A 219 -12.98 13.06 0.77
N ARG A 220 -13.66 12.26 -0.02
CA ARG A 220 -14.27 12.67 -1.27
C ARG A 220 -15.69 12.10 -1.36
N GLU A 221 -16.66 12.95 -1.65
CA GLU A 221 -18.07 12.58 -1.78
C GLU A 221 -18.62 11.86 -0.52
N GLY A 222 -18.15 12.28 0.67
CA GLY A 222 -18.51 11.65 1.93
C GLY A 222 -17.80 10.34 2.26
N ILE A 223 -16.97 9.82 1.33
CA ILE A 223 -16.21 8.60 1.53
C ILE A 223 -14.83 8.95 2.11
N PRO A 224 -14.45 8.41 3.28
CA PRO A 224 -13.14 8.62 3.87
C PRO A 224 -12.00 8.11 2.96
N VAL A 225 -10.94 8.89 2.86
CA VAL A 225 -9.70 8.51 2.19
C VAL A 225 -8.55 8.65 3.18
N PHE A 226 -7.84 7.56 3.42
CA PHE A 226 -6.70 7.52 4.32
C PHE A 226 -5.45 7.15 3.56
N THR A 227 -4.38 7.94 3.72
CA THR A 227 -3.04 7.47 3.36
C THR A 227 -2.33 6.96 4.60
N THR A 228 -1.65 5.81 4.49
CA THR A 228 -0.85 5.29 5.60
C THR A 228 0.55 5.89 5.55
N PRO A 229 1.13 6.25 6.71
CA PRO A 229 2.54 6.61 6.77
C PRO A 229 3.43 5.42 6.41
N SER A 230 4.66 5.71 6.02
CA SER A 230 5.65 4.70 5.66
C SER A 230 6.17 3.93 6.88
N THR A 231 6.57 2.71 6.66
CA THR A 231 7.35 1.96 7.65
C THR A 231 8.85 2.18 7.50
N CYS A 232 9.28 2.93 6.48
CA CYS A 232 10.68 3.25 6.22
C CYS A 232 11.01 4.67 6.73
N PHE A 233 10.69 5.70 5.96
CA PHE A 233 10.87 7.12 6.32
C PHE A 233 9.61 7.92 5.98
N GLN A 234 9.40 9.04 6.67
CA GLN A 234 8.25 9.90 6.42
C GLN A 234 8.63 11.10 5.56
N PHE A 235 7.66 11.59 4.78
CA PHE A 235 7.77 12.91 4.15
C PHE A 235 7.11 13.98 5.01
N ALA A 236 7.53 15.22 4.79
CA ALA A 236 6.93 16.43 5.34
C ALA A 236 7.01 17.55 4.31
N GLU A 237 6.18 18.57 4.46
CA GLU A 237 6.36 19.79 3.70
C GLU A 237 7.67 20.47 4.13
N GLY A 238 8.46 20.90 3.15
CA GLY A 238 9.75 21.53 3.37
C GLY A 238 9.92 22.79 2.53
N PRO A 239 10.99 23.57 2.76
CA PRO A 239 11.24 24.84 2.05
C PRO A 239 11.25 24.71 0.53
N ASN A 240 11.64 23.55 0.01
CA ASN A 240 11.70 23.22 -1.42
C ASN A 240 10.56 22.27 -1.87
N GLY A 241 9.48 22.19 -1.11
CA GLY A 241 8.29 21.38 -1.42
C GLY A 241 8.22 20.07 -0.66
N LEU A 242 9.31 19.29 -0.57
CA LEU A 242 9.32 17.98 0.11
C LEU A 242 10.60 17.81 0.93
N ALA A 243 10.44 17.41 2.17
CA ALA A 243 11.51 17.07 3.10
C ALA A 243 11.28 15.67 3.68
N VAL A 244 12.32 15.05 4.20
CA VAL A 244 12.22 13.83 5.02
C VAL A 244 12.12 14.26 6.48
N SER A 245 11.12 13.75 7.20
CA SER A 245 11.00 13.96 8.64
C SER A 245 11.76 12.88 9.41
N GLY A 246 12.10 13.21 10.68
CA GLY A 246 12.70 12.27 11.62
C GLY A 246 11.69 11.37 12.34
N ASP A 247 10.45 11.33 11.89
CA ASP A 247 9.41 10.51 12.52
C ASP A 247 9.71 9.00 12.38
N PRO A 248 9.38 8.21 13.40
CA PRO A 248 9.60 6.76 13.38
C PRO A 248 8.73 6.05 12.34
N PRO A 249 8.98 4.76 12.07
CA PRO A 249 8.07 3.93 11.30
C PRO A 249 6.67 3.90 11.93
N MET A 250 5.63 3.97 11.09
CA MET A 250 4.25 4.04 11.54
C MET A 250 3.36 3.10 10.71
N LEU A 251 2.19 2.80 11.24
CA LEU A 251 1.14 1.99 10.62
C LEU A 251 -0.24 2.54 10.95
N ARG A 252 -1.28 2.08 10.26
CA ARG A 252 -2.68 2.36 10.62
C ARG A 252 -3.38 1.12 11.16
N LEU A 253 -4.09 1.30 12.25
CA LEU A 253 -5.15 0.39 12.68
C LEU A 253 -6.46 0.91 12.09
N VAL A 254 -7.12 0.11 11.25
CA VAL A 254 -8.38 0.45 10.57
C VAL A 254 -9.50 -0.33 11.24
N THR A 255 -10.56 0.36 11.64
CA THR A 255 -11.75 -0.24 12.28
C THR A 255 -12.98 0.10 11.46
N CYS A 256 -13.73 -0.94 11.09
CA CYS A 256 -14.98 -0.86 10.35
C CYS A 256 -16.16 -1.28 11.26
N GLN A 257 -17.21 -0.47 11.27
CA GLN A 257 -18.46 -0.76 11.99
C GLN A 257 -19.65 -0.36 11.12
N GLY A 258 -20.35 -1.34 10.55
CA GLY A 258 -21.36 -1.06 9.52
C GLY A 258 -20.72 -0.40 8.30
N ARG A 259 -21.10 0.83 7.97
CA ARG A 259 -20.49 1.62 6.89
C ARG A 259 -19.46 2.64 7.40
N ASP A 260 -19.34 2.79 8.70
CA ASP A 260 -18.38 3.71 9.31
C ASP A 260 -16.98 3.09 9.32
N VAL A 261 -16.01 3.81 8.81
CA VAL A 261 -14.61 3.40 8.80
C VAL A 261 -13.79 4.49 9.48
N SER A 262 -13.09 4.11 10.51
CA SER A 262 -12.16 4.96 11.25
C SER A 262 -10.75 4.37 11.20
N SER A 263 -9.76 5.20 11.43
CA SER A 263 -8.38 4.71 11.52
C SER A 263 -7.55 5.50 12.50
N THR A 264 -6.64 4.81 13.19
CA THR A 264 -5.67 5.38 14.11
C THR A 264 -4.26 5.08 13.64
N VAL A 265 -3.37 6.07 13.69
CA VAL A 265 -1.95 5.89 13.40
C VAL A 265 -1.23 5.41 14.65
N ILE A 266 -0.42 4.37 14.52
CA ILE A 266 0.40 3.78 15.58
C ILE A 266 1.86 3.92 15.18
N ARG A 267 2.71 4.34 16.11
CA ARG A 267 4.18 4.34 15.97
C ARG A 267 4.71 2.95 16.31
N ALA A 268 5.62 2.44 15.47
CA ALA A 268 6.27 1.15 15.68
C ALA A 268 7.65 1.31 16.34
#